data_6b36f26a382eec35ebebf38e9321ccbc
#
_entry.id   6b36f26a382eec35ebebf38e9321ccbc
#
_cell.length_a   1.000
_cell.length_b   1.000
_cell.length_c   1.000
_cell.angle_alpha   90.00
_cell.angle_beta   90.00
_cell.angle_gamma   90.00
#
_symmetry.space_group_name_H-M   'P 1'
#
loop_
_entity.id
_entity.type
_entity.pdbx_description
1 polymer ?
#
loop_
_entity_poly.entity_id
_entity_poly.type
_entity_poly.pdbx_seq_one_letter_code
_entity_poly.pdbx_strand_id
1 'polypeptide(L)'
;MNTEYLFRFAGPAALALTIAAAPAFAQQQGHGHGSMPMDPASRAYMESMGTMDRGMKANPMTGDADRDFATMMIAHHQGAIDMARVELEHGKDPQMQGMARKIIDDQTREIAELKDWLGKHPGR
;
A
#
# COMPACT_ATOMS: atom_id res chain seq x y z
N MET A 1 -39.31 59.39 1.81
CA MET A 1 -40.20 58.67 0.87
C MET A 1 -40.21 57.24 1.28
N ASN A 2 -41.27 56.87 1.98
CA ASN A 2 -41.41 55.53 2.60
C ASN A 2 -42.14 54.62 1.65
N THR A 3 -41.69 53.40 1.54
CA THR A 3 -42.49 52.36 0.90
C THR A 3 -42.39 51.12 1.76
N GLU A 4 -43.43 50.89 2.53
CA GLU A 4 -43.71 49.73 3.35
C GLU A 4 -44.08 48.55 2.45
N TYR A 5 -43.36 47.41 2.55
CA TYR A 5 -43.82 46.16 1.95
C TYR A 5 -44.39 45.24 3.01
N LEU A 6 -45.67 45.04 2.88
CA LEU A 6 -46.53 44.15 3.64
C LEU A 6 -46.12 42.69 3.54
N PHE A 7 -45.72 42.08 4.64
CA PHE A 7 -45.56 40.65 4.76
C PHE A 7 -46.92 39.96 4.89
N ARG A 8 -47.30 39.18 3.90
CA ARG A 8 -48.43 38.24 3.97
C ARG A 8 -47.93 36.91 4.51
N PHE A 9 -48.38 36.57 5.71
CA PHE A 9 -48.22 35.24 6.27
C PHE A 9 -49.13 34.25 5.54
N ALA A 10 -48.56 33.26 4.86
CA ALA A 10 -49.26 32.06 4.40
C ALA A 10 -48.89 30.90 5.34
N GLY A 11 -49.87 30.21 5.83
CA GLY A 11 -49.79 29.22 6.88
C GLY A 11 -49.05 27.93 6.55
N PRO A 12 -48.84 27.07 7.54
CA PRO A 12 -47.98 25.89 7.39
C PRO A 12 -48.72 24.76 6.69
N ALA A 13 -48.18 24.34 5.52
CA ALA A 13 -48.52 23.07 4.92
C ALA A 13 -47.73 21.97 5.65
N ALA A 14 -48.45 21.12 6.37
CA ALA A 14 -47.91 19.93 7.01
C ALA A 14 -47.46 18.94 5.93
N LEU A 15 -46.15 18.84 5.71
CA LEU A 15 -45.58 17.85 4.83
C LEU A 15 -45.40 16.53 5.62
N ALA A 16 -46.27 15.57 5.37
CA ALA A 16 -46.14 14.24 5.95
C ALA A 16 -44.90 13.55 5.34
N LEU A 17 -43.85 13.41 6.15
CA LEU A 17 -42.65 12.69 5.77
C LEU A 17 -42.91 11.17 5.87
N THR A 18 -43.23 10.53 4.76
CA THR A 18 -43.27 9.07 4.68
C THR A 18 -41.81 8.55 4.68
N ILE A 19 -41.39 7.96 5.78
CA ILE A 19 -40.12 7.23 5.88
C ILE A 19 -40.30 5.94 5.10
N ALA A 20 -39.83 5.92 3.84
CA ALA A 20 -39.66 4.69 3.10
C ALA A 20 -38.49 3.92 3.74
N ALA A 21 -38.79 2.82 4.40
CA ALA A 21 -37.79 1.86 4.87
C ALA A 21 -37.07 1.30 3.64
N ALA A 22 -35.84 1.72 3.42
CA ALA A 22 -34.96 1.08 2.45
C ALA A 22 -34.65 -0.35 2.93
N PRO A 23 -34.71 -1.37 2.04
CA PRO A 23 -34.29 -2.71 2.42
C PRO A 23 -32.79 -2.65 2.77
N ALA A 24 -32.47 -3.11 3.98
CA ALA A 24 -31.09 -3.37 4.37
C ALA A 24 -30.52 -4.37 3.37
N PHE A 25 -29.64 -3.94 2.49
CA PHE A 25 -28.78 -4.85 1.76
C PHE A 25 -27.92 -5.55 2.81
N ALA A 26 -28.31 -6.75 3.17
CA ALA A 26 -27.47 -7.65 3.90
C ALA A 26 -26.17 -7.77 3.07
N GLN A 27 -25.09 -7.20 3.58
CA GLN A 27 -23.74 -7.47 3.09
C GLN A 27 -23.53 -8.96 3.26
N GLN A 28 -23.65 -9.66 2.16
CA GLN A 28 -23.34 -11.06 2.06
C GLN A 28 -21.82 -11.20 2.13
N GLN A 29 -21.27 -11.08 3.33
CA GLN A 29 -19.94 -11.55 3.67
C GLN A 29 -20.01 -13.07 3.71
N GLY A 30 -19.73 -13.67 2.60
CA GLY A 30 -19.78 -15.11 2.46
C GLY A 30 -19.12 -15.56 1.18
N HIS A 31 -17.98 -14.96 0.83
CA HIS A 31 -17.07 -15.65 -0.06
C HIS A 31 -16.18 -16.52 0.81
N GLY A 32 -16.67 -17.70 1.14
CA GLY A 32 -15.82 -18.82 1.48
C GLY A 32 -14.84 -18.99 0.32
N HIS A 33 -13.69 -18.35 0.40
CA HIS A 33 -12.54 -18.73 -0.38
C HIS A 33 -12.13 -20.10 0.13
N GLY A 34 -12.74 -21.14 -0.41
CA GLY A 34 -12.07 -22.42 -0.48
C GLY A 34 -10.69 -22.09 -1.01
N SER A 35 -9.66 -22.34 -0.21
CA SER A 35 -8.28 -22.04 -0.55
C SER A 35 -7.92 -22.84 -1.80
N MET A 36 -8.16 -22.25 -2.97
CA MET A 36 -7.55 -22.72 -4.21
C MET A 36 -6.05 -22.71 -3.96
N PRO A 37 -5.32 -23.78 -4.29
CA PRO A 37 -3.87 -23.77 -4.18
C PRO A 37 -3.35 -22.55 -4.94
N MET A 38 -2.64 -21.66 -4.24
CA MET A 38 -2.02 -20.51 -4.91
C MET A 38 -1.08 -21.03 -5.99
N ASP A 39 -1.14 -20.40 -7.17
CA ASP A 39 -0.19 -20.69 -8.24
C ASP A 39 1.25 -20.37 -7.80
N PRO A 40 2.27 -20.95 -8.45
CA PRO A 40 3.66 -20.78 -8.04
C PRO A 40 4.13 -19.32 -7.97
N ALA A 41 3.73 -18.47 -8.93
CA ALA A 41 4.12 -17.06 -8.97
C ALA A 41 3.52 -16.29 -7.80
N SER A 42 2.22 -16.44 -7.55
CA SER A 42 1.53 -15.80 -6.41
C SER A 42 2.18 -16.20 -5.08
N ARG A 43 2.54 -17.47 -4.92
CA ARG A 43 3.23 -17.95 -3.72
C ARG A 43 4.60 -17.30 -3.56
N ALA A 44 5.39 -17.23 -4.63
CA ALA A 44 6.71 -16.60 -4.62
C ALA A 44 6.64 -15.09 -4.31
N TYR A 45 5.66 -14.38 -4.85
CA TYR A 45 5.41 -12.98 -4.49
C TYR A 45 5.08 -12.82 -3.01
N MET A 46 4.18 -13.63 -2.47
CA MET A 46 3.82 -13.59 -1.05
C MET A 46 5.02 -13.89 -0.13
N GLU A 47 5.87 -14.82 -0.51
CA GLU A 47 7.11 -15.13 0.21
C GLU A 47 8.08 -13.96 0.21
N SER A 48 8.30 -13.32 -0.96
CA SER A 48 9.15 -12.14 -1.11
C SER A 48 8.65 -10.97 -0.23
N MET A 49 7.34 -10.70 -0.24
CA MET A 49 6.73 -9.68 0.60
C MET A 49 6.88 -10.00 2.10
N GLY A 50 6.66 -11.25 2.49
CA GLY A 50 6.85 -11.71 3.87
C GLY A 50 8.30 -11.57 4.34
N THR A 51 9.26 -11.84 3.47
CA THR A 51 10.69 -11.66 3.77
C THR A 51 11.05 -10.18 3.95
N MET A 52 10.55 -9.32 3.08
CA MET A 52 10.69 -7.87 3.19
C MET A 52 10.14 -7.34 4.51
N ASP A 53 8.92 -7.73 4.86
CA ASP A 53 8.26 -7.31 6.11
C ASP A 53 9.06 -7.75 7.35
N ARG A 54 9.54 -8.99 7.37
CA ARG A 54 10.43 -9.48 8.44
C ARG A 54 11.73 -8.68 8.50
N GLY A 55 12.34 -8.38 7.36
CA GLY A 55 13.57 -7.60 7.29
C GLY A 55 13.40 -6.18 7.84
N MET A 56 12.30 -5.51 7.50
CA MET A 56 12.00 -4.19 8.04
C MET A 56 11.73 -4.22 9.55
N LYS A 57 11.02 -5.23 10.04
CA LYS A 57 10.70 -5.38 11.46
C LYS A 57 11.89 -5.83 12.33
N ALA A 58 12.88 -6.48 11.74
CA ALA A 58 14.06 -6.95 12.47
C ALA A 58 14.98 -5.82 12.92
N ASN A 59 14.82 -4.61 12.39
CA ASN A 59 15.64 -3.45 12.68
C ASN A 59 14.83 -2.47 13.53
N PRO A 60 15.06 -2.39 14.84
CA PRO A 60 14.37 -1.44 15.70
C PRO A 60 14.76 -0.01 15.33
N MET A 61 13.80 0.91 15.45
CA MET A 61 14.04 2.34 15.24
C MET A 61 15.02 2.86 16.27
N THR A 62 16.04 3.58 15.82
CA THR A 62 17.09 4.13 16.67
C THR A 62 16.75 5.53 17.19
N GLY A 63 15.79 6.21 16.56
CA GLY A 63 15.46 7.62 16.76
C GLY A 63 16.33 8.58 15.95
N ASP A 64 17.29 8.07 15.19
CA ASP A 64 18.04 8.82 14.19
C ASP A 64 17.38 8.57 12.82
N ALA A 65 16.70 9.58 12.29
CA ALA A 65 15.89 9.47 11.08
C ALA A 65 16.71 9.03 9.86
N ASP A 66 17.95 9.47 9.73
CA ASP A 66 18.79 9.13 8.59
C ASP A 66 19.23 7.65 8.64
N ARG A 67 19.58 7.18 9.84
CA ARG A 67 19.94 5.77 10.06
C ARG A 67 18.75 4.86 9.91
N ASP A 68 17.61 5.23 10.46
CA ASP A 68 16.37 4.48 10.38
C ASP A 68 15.92 4.36 8.93
N PHE A 69 16.00 5.47 8.17
CA PHE A 69 15.73 5.46 6.73
C PHE A 69 16.66 4.50 5.98
N ALA A 70 17.98 4.64 6.17
CA ALA A 70 18.96 3.81 5.46
C ALA A 70 18.75 2.31 5.76
N THR A 71 18.51 1.96 7.01
CA THR A 71 18.32 0.57 7.44
C THR A 71 17.03 -0.02 6.88
N MET A 72 15.93 0.73 6.94
CA MET A 72 14.64 0.28 6.40
C MET A 72 14.68 0.15 4.89
N MET A 73 15.33 1.09 4.18
CA MET A 73 15.44 1.06 2.73
C MET A 73 16.27 -0.11 2.22
N ILE A 74 17.30 -0.55 2.94
CA ILE A 74 18.04 -1.78 2.58
C ILE A 74 17.10 -2.99 2.56
N ALA A 75 16.29 -3.18 3.58
CA ALA A 75 15.33 -4.28 3.64
C ALA A 75 14.24 -4.17 2.57
N HIS A 76 13.74 -2.97 2.33
CA HIS A 76 12.75 -2.70 1.29
C HIS A 76 13.29 -2.99 -0.11
N HIS A 77 14.51 -2.53 -0.41
CA HIS A 77 15.16 -2.76 -1.71
C HIS A 77 15.45 -4.24 -1.94
N GLN A 78 15.87 -4.96 -0.91
CA GLN A 78 16.05 -6.40 -1.03
C GLN A 78 14.73 -7.10 -1.38
N GLY A 79 13.63 -6.74 -0.75
CA GLY A 79 12.31 -7.27 -1.09
C GLY A 79 11.88 -6.95 -2.53
N ALA A 80 12.18 -5.74 -3.02
CA ALA A 80 11.90 -5.36 -4.41
C ALA A 80 12.75 -6.17 -5.41
N ILE A 81 14.02 -6.45 -5.10
CA ILE A 81 14.87 -7.35 -5.90
C ILE A 81 14.27 -8.76 -5.94
N ASP A 82 13.82 -9.28 -4.81
CA ASP A 82 13.24 -10.62 -4.74
C ASP A 82 11.94 -10.70 -5.55
N MET A 83 11.07 -9.68 -5.48
CA MET A 83 9.87 -9.59 -6.33
C MET A 83 10.21 -9.49 -7.82
N ALA A 84 11.25 -8.72 -8.17
CA ALA A 84 11.71 -8.61 -9.56
C ALA A 84 12.24 -9.94 -10.11
N ARG A 85 12.87 -10.76 -9.27
CA ARG A 85 13.28 -12.14 -9.66
C ARG A 85 12.07 -13.03 -9.94
N VAL A 86 10.99 -12.91 -9.14
CA VAL A 86 9.74 -13.64 -9.41
C VAL A 86 9.16 -13.26 -10.77
N GLU A 87 9.19 -11.97 -11.13
CA GLU A 87 8.78 -11.52 -12.46
C GLU A 87 9.65 -12.13 -13.57
N LEU A 88 10.96 -12.20 -13.39
CA LEU A 88 11.84 -12.82 -14.38
C LEU A 88 11.63 -14.33 -14.54
N GLU A 89 11.21 -15.01 -13.48
CA GLU A 89 10.98 -16.46 -13.49
C GLU A 89 9.59 -16.82 -14.05
N HIS A 90 8.57 -16.05 -13.74
CA HIS A 90 7.18 -16.39 -14.01
C HIS A 90 6.49 -15.48 -15.02
N GLY A 91 6.96 -14.24 -15.15
CA GLY A 91 6.40 -13.24 -16.06
C GLY A 91 6.67 -13.58 -17.52
N LYS A 92 5.78 -13.13 -18.40
CA LYS A 92 5.86 -13.39 -19.84
C LYS A 92 5.96 -12.12 -20.67
N ASP A 93 5.65 -10.99 -20.09
CA ASP A 93 5.69 -9.70 -20.76
C ASP A 93 7.12 -9.18 -20.83
N PRO A 94 7.66 -8.91 -22.03
CA PRO A 94 9.06 -8.48 -22.18
C PRO A 94 9.33 -7.10 -21.59
N GLN A 95 8.31 -6.22 -21.51
CA GLN A 95 8.44 -4.91 -20.90
C GLN A 95 8.57 -5.05 -19.38
N MET A 96 7.73 -5.86 -18.75
CA MET A 96 7.79 -6.13 -17.31
C MET A 96 9.10 -6.81 -16.93
N GLN A 97 9.56 -7.78 -17.69
CA GLN A 97 10.87 -8.40 -17.49
C GLN A 97 12.03 -7.39 -17.66
N GLY A 98 11.92 -6.46 -18.62
CA GLY A 98 12.88 -5.37 -18.78
C GLY A 98 12.95 -4.47 -17.55
N MET A 99 11.79 -4.09 -17.00
CA MET A 99 11.70 -3.31 -15.76
C MET A 99 12.26 -4.10 -14.57
N ALA A 100 11.96 -5.39 -14.44
CA ALA A 100 12.46 -6.22 -13.36
C ALA A 100 14.00 -6.30 -13.36
N ARG A 101 14.64 -6.47 -14.52
CA ARG A 101 16.12 -6.41 -14.63
C ARG A 101 16.65 -5.06 -14.15
N LYS A 102 16.03 -3.96 -14.60
CA LYS A 102 16.46 -2.62 -14.18
C LYS A 102 16.31 -2.40 -12.66
N ILE A 103 15.23 -2.89 -12.06
CA ILE A 103 15.02 -2.84 -10.61
C ILE A 103 16.15 -3.57 -9.88
N ILE A 104 16.52 -4.79 -10.32
CA ILE A 104 17.60 -5.56 -9.71
C ILE A 104 18.91 -4.77 -9.73
N ASP A 105 19.28 -4.21 -10.89
CA ASP A 105 20.53 -3.46 -11.05
C ASP A 105 20.55 -2.19 -10.21
N ASP A 106 19.51 -1.37 -10.29
CA ASP A 106 19.43 -0.09 -9.57
C ASP A 106 19.41 -0.31 -8.05
N GLN A 107 18.57 -1.22 -7.57
CA GLN A 107 18.43 -1.43 -6.13
C GLN A 107 19.61 -2.16 -5.50
N THR A 108 20.31 -2.99 -6.26
CA THR A 108 21.59 -3.57 -5.81
C THR A 108 22.63 -2.47 -5.56
N ARG A 109 22.73 -1.49 -6.47
CA ARG A 109 23.62 -0.34 -6.30
C ARG A 109 23.22 0.52 -5.10
N GLU A 110 21.94 0.84 -4.97
CA GLU A 110 21.43 1.65 -3.87
C GLU A 110 21.62 0.98 -2.50
N ILE A 111 21.45 -0.35 -2.41
CA ILE A 111 21.79 -1.11 -1.19
C ILE A 111 23.27 -0.93 -0.82
N ALA A 112 24.16 -0.97 -1.81
CA ALA A 112 25.60 -0.77 -1.54
C ALA A 112 25.90 0.64 -1.05
N GLU A 113 25.27 1.66 -1.62
CA GLU A 113 25.39 3.06 -1.21
C GLU A 113 24.87 3.28 0.23
N LEU A 114 23.69 2.72 0.55
CA LEU A 114 23.12 2.80 1.90
C LEU A 114 24.00 2.12 2.96
N LYS A 115 24.56 0.94 2.62
CA LYS A 115 25.49 0.23 3.52
C LYS A 115 26.79 1.01 3.73
N ASP A 116 27.35 1.59 2.67
CA ASP A 116 28.53 2.44 2.77
C ASP A 116 28.26 3.67 3.64
N TRP A 117 27.12 4.30 3.45
CA TRP A 117 26.71 5.45 4.29
C TRP A 117 26.60 5.05 5.78
N LEU A 118 25.92 3.93 6.09
CA LEU A 118 25.80 3.42 7.46
C LEU A 118 27.16 3.13 8.08
N GLY A 119 28.11 2.59 7.31
CA GLY A 119 29.48 2.31 7.76
C GLY A 119 30.27 3.58 8.12
N LYS A 120 30.02 4.68 7.41
CA LYS A 120 30.66 5.99 7.65
C LYS A 120 29.98 6.81 8.75
N HIS A 121 28.76 6.44 9.15
CA HIS A 121 27.95 7.11 10.15
C HIS A 121 27.57 6.14 11.28
N PRO A 122 28.55 5.67 12.08
CA PRO A 122 28.25 4.80 13.22
C PRO A 122 27.32 5.54 14.19
N GLY A 123 26.31 4.84 14.75
CA GLY A 123 25.35 5.42 15.69
C GLY A 123 26.06 6.03 16.90
N ARG A 124 25.43 7.09 17.43
CA ARG A 124 25.87 7.71 18.68
C ARG A 124 25.42 6.90 19.87
#